data_6f19330f9fa0d2224d496f9ab9aeea6b
#
_entry.id   6f19330f9fa0d2224d496f9ab9aeea6b
#
_cell.length_a   1.000
_cell.length_b   1.000
_cell.length_c   1.000
_cell.angle_alpha   90.00
_cell.angle_beta   90.00
_cell.angle_gamma   90.00
#
_symmetry.space_group_name_H-M   'P 1'
#
loop_
_entity.id
_entity.type
_entity.pdbx_description
1 polymer ?
#
loop_
_entity_poly.entity_id
_entity_poly.type
_entity_poly.pdbx_seq_one_letter_code
_entity_poly.pdbx_strand_id
1 'polypeptide(L)'
;MKTGKPDNPKNPESLLFPPILPPTKPVPQTGDDPYIFLYGGLLAAALIGGSVFAVYYFKKGKYSRTSLKRTAVGVSVLSLCVLVALGSGFLVFRDLNQYAESKDAYRDLAGYVEVPEQTASPESAPDPTEPKRDDTDIVLPSVDFETLRENGPDIIGWLSLPDTVLNYPVTQTDNNEYYLNHLYDGTYNKVGCLFADYENQADFSDRNTIIYGHNMRDGSMFALLNRYDEQSYFDAHRQMYLVTPKGGYVMEIFAAFAAKPEESGSETSPWQLSWKDDGAYTTWLTAMKERSAVESDVTVTCSDKVLTLSTCTPGGTGRFLVMGKLVKVDNEI
;
A
#
# COMPACT_ATOMS: atom_id res chain seq x y z
N MET A 1 35.45 75.19 -12.95
CA MET A 1 35.36 74.02 -13.82
C MET A 1 35.10 72.79 -12.93
N LYS A 2 33.87 72.35 -12.87
CA LYS A 2 33.48 71.12 -12.15
C LYS A 2 33.01 70.09 -13.20
N THR A 3 33.77 69.04 -13.34
CA THR A 3 33.42 67.92 -14.23
C THR A 3 32.51 66.98 -13.47
N GLY A 4 31.29 66.87 -13.95
CA GLY A 4 30.33 65.93 -13.46
C GLY A 4 30.63 64.48 -13.89
N LYS A 5 30.45 63.60 -12.97
CA LYS A 5 30.53 62.13 -13.15
C LYS A 5 29.24 61.67 -13.73
N PRO A 6 29.17 60.79 -14.78
CA PRO A 6 27.94 60.29 -15.32
C PRO A 6 27.39 59.14 -14.41
N ASP A 7 26.08 59.18 -14.24
CA ASP A 7 25.29 58.16 -13.55
C ASP A 7 25.42 56.79 -14.20
N ASN A 8 25.60 55.77 -13.37
CA ASN A 8 25.62 54.36 -13.72
C ASN A 8 24.18 53.89 -13.99
N PRO A 9 23.85 53.31 -15.15
CA PRO A 9 22.53 52.79 -15.40
C PRO A 9 22.25 51.51 -14.56
N LYS A 10 21.08 51.49 -13.99
CA LYS A 10 20.48 50.45 -13.19
C LYS A 10 20.69 49.07 -13.81
N ASN A 11 21.08 48.14 -12.92
CA ASN A 11 21.16 46.71 -13.12
C ASN A 11 19.86 46.18 -13.75
N PRO A 12 19.90 45.49 -14.88
CA PRO A 12 18.71 44.86 -15.43
C PRO A 12 18.29 43.68 -14.53
N GLU A 13 17.03 43.62 -14.30
CA GLU A 13 16.26 42.62 -13.59
C GLU A 13 16.92 41.25 -13.65
N SER A 14 17.20 40.70 -12.45
CA SER A 14 17.44 39.30 -12.26
C SER A 14 16.21 38.56 -12.78
N LEU A 15 16.32 37.92 -13.93
CA LEU A 15 15.39 36.89 -14.39
C LEU A 15 15.31 35.86 -13.27
N LEU A 16 14.28 35.96 -12.47
CA LEU A 16 13.88 34.91 -11.52
C LEU A 16 13.56 33.67 -12.34
N PHE A 17 14.56 32.81 -12.53
CA PHE A 17 14.26 31.43 -12.87
C PHE A 17 13.42 30.87 -11.72
N PRO A 18 12.27 30.25 -12.01
CA PRO A 18 11.55 29.55 -10.96
C PRO A 18 12.54 28.58 -10.29
N PRO A 19 12.49 28.41 -8.96
CA PRO A 19 13.36 27.47 -8.27
C PRO A 19 13.24 26.12 -8.99
N ILE A 20 14.40 25.57 -9.39
CA ILE A 20 14.46 24.20 -9.90
C ILE A 20 13.99 23.32 -8.73
N LEU A 21 12.73 22.87 -8.79
CA LEU A 21 12.20 21.89 -7.85
C LEU A 21 13.14 20.67 -7.91
N PRO A 22 13.54 20.12 -6.77
CA PRO A 22 14.33 18.90 -6.75
C PRO A 22 13.56 17.84 -7.55
N PRO A 23 14.27 16.91 -8.23
CA PRO A 23 13.61 15.86 -9.01
C PRO A 23 12.58 15.16 -8.13
N THR A 24 11.36 15.06 -8.64
CA THR A 24 10.25 14.41 -7.93
C THR A 24 10.65 12.97 -7.62
N LYS A 25 10.66 12.63 -6.33
CA LYS A 25 10.94 11.27 -5.89
C LYS A 25 9.82 10.35 -6.40
N PRO A 26 10.14 9.24 -7.05
CA PRO A 26 9.12 8.32 -7.51
C PRO A 26 8.37 7.70 -6.33
N VAL A 27 7.05 7.82 -6.35
CA VAL A 27 6.19 7.11 -5.38
C VAL A 27 6.20 5.62 -5.69
N PRO A 28 6.44 4.73 -4.71
CA PRO A 28 6.50 3.29 -4.93
C PRO A 28 5.28 2.73 -5.66
N GLN A 29 5.51 1.75 -6.54
CA GLN A 29 4.46 1.06 -7.27
C GLN A 29 3.93 -0.09 -6.39
N THR A 30 2.81 0.15 -5.70
CA THR A 30 2.19 -0.80 -4.76
C THR A 30 0.97 -1.52 -5.35
N GLY A 31 0.91 -1.70 -6.67
CA GLY A 31 -0.15 -2.43 -7.36
C GLY A 31 0.21 -3.91 -7.54
N ASP A 32 -0.79 -4.79 -7.44
CA ASP A 32 -0.62 -6.21 -7.72
C ASP A 32 -0.41 -6.45 -9.22
N ASP A 33 0.36 -7.49 -9.56
CA ASP A 33 0.69 -7.86 -10.93
C ASP A 33 -0.56 -8.23 -11.74
N PRO A 34 -0.87 -7.51 -12.84
CA PRO A 34 -2.05 -7.77 -13.66
C PRO A 34 -1.93 -9.06 -14.50
N TYR A 35 -0.73 -9.64 -14.64
CA TYR A 35 -0.47 -10.73 -15.58
C TYR A 35 -1.10 -12.07 -15.19
N ILE A 36 -1.55 -12.28 -13.96
CA ILE A 36 -2.23 -13.52 -13.55
C ILE A 36 -3.47 -13.81 -14.40
N PHE A 37 -4.24 -12.77 -14.78
CA PHE A 37 -5.38 -12.94 -15.68
C PHE A 37 -4.95 -13.27 -17.11
N LEU A 38 -3.85 -12.70 -17.57
CA LEU A 38 -3.28 -13.03 -18.87
C LEU A 38 -2.83 -14.50 -18.92
N TYR A 39 -2.14 -14.95 -17.88
CA TYR A 39 -1.69 -16.34 -17.78
C TYR A 39 -2.87 -17.30 -17.67
N GLY A 40 -3.90 -16.98 -16.86
CA GLY A 40 -5.13 -17.76 -16.77
C GLY A 40 -5.89 -17.82 -18.09
N GLY A 41 -5.98 -16.70 -18.81
CA GLY A 41 -6.59 -16.62 -20.13
C GLY A 41 -5.83 -17.43 -21.19
N LEU A 42 -4.50 -17.36 -21.20
CA LEU A 42 -3.65 -18.17 -22.09
C LEU A 42 -3.78 -19.65 -21.79
N LEU A 43 -3.82 -20.05 -20.53
CA LEU A 43 -4.04 -21.43 -20.11
C LEU A 43 -5.38 -21.94 -20.62
N ALA A 44 -6.46 -21.20 -20.38
CA ALA A 44 -7.80 -21.57 -20.83
C ALA A 44 -7.87 -21.66 -22.38
N ALA A 45 -7.31 -20.67 -23.09
CA ALA A 45 -7.27 -20.66 -24.55
C ALA A 45 -6.51 -21.85 -25.12
N ALA A 46 -5.33 -22.20 -24.53
CA ALA A 46 -4.54 -23.34 -24.95
C ALA A 46 -5.27 -24.69 -24.73
N LEU A 47 -5.93 -24.85 -23.57
CA LEU A 47 -6.69 -26.06 -23.26
C LEU A 47 -7.93 -26.22 -24.14
N ILE A 48 -8.74 -25.16 -24.28
CA ILE A 48 -9.96 -25.20 -25.11
C ILE A 48 -9.61 -25.31 -26.58
N GLY A 49 -8.74 -24.42 -27.09
CA GLY A 49 -8.31 -24.37 -28.49
C GLY A 49 -7.63 -25.66 -28.91
N GLY A 50 -6.71 -26.16 -28.09
CA GLY A 50 -6.02 -27.44 -28.31
C GLY A 50 -7.01 -28.62 -28.36
N SER A 51 -7.99 -28.68 -27.47
CA SER A 51 -9.01 -29.73 -27.43
C SER A 51 -9.91 -29.68 -28.66
N VAL A 52 -10.42 -28.50 -29.05
CA VAL A 52 -11.26 -28.31 -30.24
C VAL A 52 -10.48 -28.68 -31.50
N PHE A 53 -9.23 -28.23 -31.60
CA PHE A 53 -8.35 -28.57 -32.69
C PHE A 53 -8.11 -30.08 -32.79
N ALA A 54 -7.82 -30.76 -31.66
CA ALA A 54 -7.63 -32.20 -31.62
C ALA A 54 -8.87 -32.95 -32.11
N VAL A 55 -10.07 -32.62 -31.59
CA VAL A 55 -11.33 -33.25 -31.99
C VAL A 55 -11.58 -33.06 -33.50
N TYR A 56 -11.43 -31.83 -34.00
CA TYR A 56 -11.59 -31.53 -35.43
C TYR A 56 -10.60 -32.30 -36.30
N TYR A 57 -9.33 -32.31 -35.90
CA TYR A 57 -8.24 -32.97 -36.64
C TYR A 57 -8.44 -34.48 -36.69
N PHE A 58 -8.76 -35.14 -35.59
CA PHE A 58 -9.01 -36.59 -35.52
C PHE A 58 -10.28 -37.01 -36.25
N LYS A 59 -11.38 -36.23 -36.15
CA LYS A 59 -12.60 -36.51 -36.92
C LYS A 59 -12.37 -36.41 -38.42
N LYS A 60 -11.64 -35.43 -38.92
CA LYS A 60 -11.35 -35.22 -40.35
C LYS A 60 -10.31 -36.24 -40.87
N GLY A 61 -9.36 -36.69 -40.02
CA GLY A 61 -8.35 -37.68 -40.35
C GLY A 61 -8.89 -39.07 -40.62
N LYS A 62 -10.09 -39.39 -40.10
CA LYS A 62 -10.76 -40.70 -40.28
C LYS A 62 -11.24 -40.94 -41.72
N TYR A 63 -11.33 -39.89 -42.56
CA TYR A 63 -11.88 -39.92 -43.92
C TYR A 63 -10.84 -39.60 -45.05
N SER A 64 -9.57 -39.39 -44.70
CA SER A 64 -8.54 -38.99 -45.69
C SER A 64 -7.22 -39.68 -45.41
N ARG A 65 -6.59 -40.29 -46.46
CA ARG A 65 -5.15 -40.68 -46.41
C ARG A 65 -4.34 -39.41 -46.21
N THR A 66 -4.00 -39.15 -44.97
CA THR A 66 -3.23 -37.94 -44.58
C THR A 66 -1.77 -38.08 -45.06
N SER A 67 -1.30 -37.07 -45.78
CA SER A 67 0.13 -36.98 -46.12
C SER A 67 0.94 -36.77 -44.83
N LEU A 68 2.16 -37.29 -44.76
CA LEU A 68 3.09 -37.14 -43.62
C LEU A 68 3.23 -35.67 -43.17
N LYS A 69 3.22 -34.70 -44.12
CA LYS A 69 3.27 -33.27 -43.86
C LYS A 69 2.06 -32.77 -43.04
N ARG A 70 0.87 -33.30 -43.29
CA ARG A 70 -0.36 -32.89 -42.58
C ARG A 70 -0.34 -33.41 -41.15
N THR A 71 0.12 -34.62 -40.92
CA THR A 71 0.29 -35.20 -39.59
C THR A 71 1.33 -34.41 -38.79
N ALA A 72 2.47 -34.03 -39.40
CA ALA A 72 3.47 -33.20 -38.73
C ALA A 72 2.95 -31.86 -38.29
N VAL A 73 2.18 -31.13 -39.12
CA VAL A 73 1.54 -29.85 -38.75
C VAL A 73 0.58 -30.01 -37.58
N GLY A 74 -0.28 -31.07 -37.62
CA GLY A 74 -1.21 -31.30 -36.52
C GLY A 74 -0.52 -31.58 -35.18
N VAL A 75 0.55 -32.40 -35.21
CA VAL A 75 1.35 -32.67 -34.01
C VAL A 75 2.04 -31.39 -33.53
N SER A 76 2.63 -30.57 -34.42
CA SER A 76 3.31 -29.35 -34.02
C SER A 76 2.35 -28.35 -33.36
N VAL A 77 1.10 -28.16 -33.84
CA VAL A 77 0.09 -27.27 -33.24
C VAL A 77 -0.31 -27.79 -31.86
N LEU A 78 -0.57 -29.08 -31.72
CA LEU A 78 -0.91 -29.68 -30.41
C LEU A 78 0.24 -29.54 -29.40
N SER A 79 1.49 -29.80 -29.87
CA SER A 79 2.66 -29.61 -28.99
C SER A 79 2.82 -28.17 -28.53
N LEU A 80 2.57 -27.20 -29.41
CA LEU A 80 2.59 -25.79 -29.05
C LEU A 80 1.50 -25.44 -28.00
N CYS A 81 0.27 -25.92 -28.19
CA CYS A 81 -0.81 -25.75 -27.21
C CYS A 81 -0.43 -26.34 -25.84
N VAL A 82 0.18 -27.53 -25.83
CA VAL A 82 0.64 -28.17 -24.58
C VAL A 82 1.74 -27.32 -23.92
N LEU A 83 2.71 -26.83 -24.66
CA LEU A 83 3.79 -26.00 -24.12
C LEU A 83 3.25 -24.67 -23.55
N VAL A 84 2.32 -24.03 -24.24
CA VAL A 84 1.66 -22.81 -23.74
C VAL A 84 0.84 -23.11 -22.47
N ALA A 85 0.11 -24.24 -22.44
CA ALA A 85 -0.66 -24.63 -21.26
C ALA A 85 0.25 -24.95 -20.06
N LEU A 86 1.34 -25.66 -20.26
CA LEU A 86 2.31 -25.96 -19.18
C LEU A 86 3.00 -24.67 -18.67
N GLY A 87 3.44 -23.81 -19.59
CA GLY A 87 4.11 -22.55 -19.22
C GLY A 87 3.18 -21.60 -18.47
N SER A 88 1.96 -21.37 -18.99
CA SER A 88 0.99 -20.50 -18.31
C SER A 88 0.45 -21.11 -17.03
N GLY A 89 0.25 -22.43 -16.98
CA GLY A 89 -0.13 -23.14 -15.76
C GLY A 89 0.92 -23.05 -14.66
N PHE A 90 2.20 -23.16 -15.01
CA PHE A 90 3.31 -22.96 -14.07
C PHE A 90 3.32 -21.53 -13.51
N LEU A 91 3.12 -20.50 -14.34
CA LEU A 91 3.10 -19.11 -13.89
C LEU A 91 1.92 -18.84 -12.94
N VAL A 92 0.73 -19.35 -13.26
CA VAL A 92 -0.44 -19.25 -12.37
C VAL A 92 -0.19 -19.97 -11.04
N PHE A 93 0.37 -21.19 -11.09
CA PHE A 93 0.69 -21.95 -9.89
C PHE A 93 1.71 -21.22 -9.01
N ARG A 94 2.79 -20.69 -9.62
CA ARG A 94 3.80 -19.91 -8.90
C ARG A 94 3.19 -18.73 -8.17
N ASP A 95 2.31 -17.99 -8.85
CA ASP A 95 1.67 -16.81 -8.30
C ASP A 95 0.72 -17.14 -7.15
N LEU A 96 -0.08 -18.21 -7.28
CA LEU A 96 -0.96 -18.69 -6.21
C LEU A 96 -0.14 -19.20 -5.00
N ASN A 97 0.99 -19.84 -5.26
CA ASN A 97 1.87 -20.32 -4.19
C ASN A 97 2.45 -19.16 -3.37
N GLN A 98 2.88 -18.06 -4.03
CA GLN A 98 3.37 -16.86 -3.33
C GLN A 98 2.30 -16.23 -2.42
N TYR A 99 1.03 -16.19 -2.83
CA TYR A 99 -0.06 -15.75 -1.94
C TYR A 99 -0.23 -16.68 -0.74
N ALA A 100 -0.16 -17.99 -0.93
CA ALA A 100 -0.27 -18.94 0.17
C ALA A 100 0.91 -18.82 1.15
N GLU A 101 2.13 -18.77 0.63
CA GLU A 101 3.36 -18.60 1.43
C GLU A 101 3.33 -17.31 2.26
N SER A 102 2.95 -16.17 1.66
CA SER A 102 2.87 -14.92 2.38
C SER A 102 1.81 -14.94 3.48
N LYS A 103 0.64 -15.53 3.19
CA LYS A 103 -0.44 -15.66 4.18
C LYS A 103 -0.02 -16.51 5.37
N ASP A 104 0.69 -17.62 5.13
CA ASP A 104 1.19 -18.48 6.19
C ASP A 104 2.27 -17.74 7.01
N ALA A 105 3.24 -17.08 6.36
CA ALA A 105 4.27 -16.32 7.02
C ALA A 105 3.71 -15.19 7.91
N TYR A 106 2.75 -14.40 7.44
CA TYR A 106 2.14 -13.34 8.24
C TYR A 106 1.24 -13.86 9.36
N ARG A 107 0.56 -15.00 9.16
CA ARG A 107 -0.21 -15.64 10.22
C ARG A 107 0.69 -16.15 11.35
N ASP A 108 1.81 -16.77 11.00
CA ASP A 108 2.76 -17.29 11.97
C ASP A 108 3.41 -16.13 12.75
N LEU A 109 3.74 -15.04 12.08
CA LEU A 109 4.26 -13.83 12.71
C LEU A 109 3.24 -13.14 13.63
N ALA A 110 1.95 -13.12 13.25
CA ALA A 110 0.88 -12.57 14.07
C ALA A 110 0.68 -13.36 15.39
N GLY A 111 1.22 -14.57 15.52
CA GLY A 111 1.24 -15.33 16.76
C GLY A 111 2.09 -14.70 17.87
N TYR A 112 2.96 -13.74 17.54
CA TYR A 112 3.75 -12.94 18.51
C TYR A 112 3.05 -11.61 18.90
N VAL A 113 1.79 -11.44 18.49
CA VAL A 113 0.98 -10.27 18.77
C VAL A 113 -0.27 -10.70 19.53
N GLU A 114 -0.35 -10.35 20.78
CA GLU A 114 -1.54 -10.57 21.60
C GLU A 114 -2.54 -9.42 21.33
N VAL A 115 -3.61 -9.73 20.59
CA VAL A 115 -4.74 -8.81 20.43
C VAL A 115 -5.66 -9.03 21.62
N PRO A 116 -5.90 -8.02 22.47
CA PRO A 116 -6.84 -8.15 23.57
C PRO A 116 -8.21 -8.51 23.03
N GLU A 117 -8.84 -9.56 23.57
CA GLU A 117 -10.25 -9.81 23.31
C GLU A 117 -11.04 -8.59 23.81
N GLN A 118 -11.46 -7.74 22.88
CA GLN A 118 -12.51 -6.79 23.19
C GLN A 118 -13.74 -7.63 23.48
N THR A 119 -14.11 -7.71 24.77
CA THR A 119 -15.39 -8.29 25.20
C THR A 119 -16.50 -7.41 24.62
N ALA A 120 -16.79 -7.60 23.35
CA ALA A 120 -18.04 -7.16 22.76
C ALA A 120 -19.12 -7.97 23.47
N SER A 121 -19.79 -7.35 24.43
CA SER A 121 -21.01 -7.90 24.97
C SER A 121 -21.98 -8.06 23.80
N PRO A 122 -22.49 -9.26 23.50
CA PRO A 122 -23.40 -9.46 22.39
C PRO A 122 -24.81 -9.06 22.83
N GLU A 123 -25.07 -7.77 23.03
CA GLU A 123 -26.45 -7.27 23.11
C GLU A 123 -26.47 -5.71 23.08
N SER A 124 -26.89 -5.23 21.98
CA SER A 124 -27.72 -4.06 21.69
C SER A 124 -27.24 -3.29 20.47
N ALA A 125 -28.15 -3.10 19.53
CA ALA A 125 -28.02 -2.13 18.44
C ALA A 125 -27.71 -0.73 19.05
N PRO A 126 -26.85 0.09 18.41
CA PRO A 126 -26.45 1.38 18.96
C PRO A 126 -27.68 2.27 19.16
N ASP A 127 -27.95 2.64 20.41
CA ASP A 127 -28.90 3.67 20.77
C ASP A 127 -28.28 5.05 20.40
N PRO A 128 -28.94 5.88 19.57
CA PRO A 128 -28.40 7.18 19.16
C PRO A 128 -28.22 8.18 20.30
N THR A 129 -28.55 7.82 21.55
CA THR A 129 -28.48 8.68 22.72
C THR A 129 -27.38 8.33 23.71
N GLU A 130 -26.53 7.32 23.45
CA GLU A 130 -25.39 7.05 24.33
C GLU A 130 -24.28 8.09 24.16
N PRO A 131 -23.69 8.58 25.25
CA PRO A 131 -22.55 9.49 25.21
C PRO A 131 -21.33 8.75 24.62
N LYS A 132 -20.56 9.48 23.78
CA LYS A 132 -19.26 9.03 23.22
C LYS A 132 -18.50 8.19 24.24
N ARG A 133 -18.02 7.02 23.82
CA ARG A 133 -17.11 6.19 24.63
C ARG A 133 -15.97 7.06 25.15
N ASP A 134 -15.78 7.01 26.45
CA ASP A 134 -14.68 7.66 27.13
C ASP A 134 -13.36 7.05 26.60
N ASP A 135 -12.36 7.87 26.23
CA ASP A 135 -11.07 7.46 25.66
C ASP A 135 -10.19 6.59 26.61
N THR A 136 -10.75 6.19 27.76
CA THR A 136 -10.00 5.51 28.84
C THR A 136 -9.83 4.00 28.66
N ASP A 137 -10.47 3.36 27.66
CA ASP A 137 -10.44 1.90 27.50
C ASP A 137 -9.86 1.41 26.16
N ILE A 138 -9.00 2.22 25.51
CA ILE A 138 -8.30 1.75 24.30
C ILE A 138 -7.21 0.77 24.73
N VAL A 139 -7.41 -0.51 24.47
CA VAL A 139 -6.41 -1.54 24.70
C VAL A 139 -5.71 -1.85 23.38
N LEU A 140 -4.43 -1.47 23.32
CA LEU A 140 -3.60 -1.74 22.15
C LEU A 140 -3.11 -3.20 22.15
N PRO A 141 -2.80 -3.77 20.98
CA PRO A 141 -2.12 -5.06 20.90
C PRO A 141 -0.79 -5.03 21.66
N SER A 142 -0.48 -6.10 22.38
CA SER A 142 0.87 -6.32 22.92
C SER A 142 1.74 -7.01 21.88
N VAL A 143 2.93 -6.47 21.62
CA VAL A 143 3.82 -6.94 20.53
C VAL A 143 5.19 -7.24 21.09
N ASP A 144 5.64 -8.49 20.96
CA ASP A 144 7.00 -8.91 21.33
C ASP A 144 8.00 -8.55 20.22
N PHE A 145 8.50 -7.30 20.26
CA PHE A 145 9.47 -6.82 19.28
C PHE A 145 10.85 -7.48 19.37
N GLU A 146 11.21 -8.06 20.51
CA GLU A 146 12.48 -8.78 20.64
C GLU A 146 12.44 -10.03 19.76
N THR A 147 11.44 -10.87 19.97
CA THR A 147 11.24 -12.09 19.16
C THR A 147 10.91 -11.78 17.69
N LEU A 148 10.11 -10.74 17.40
CA LEU A 148 9.81 -10.35 16.02
C LEU A 148 11.08 -9.98 15.24
N ARG A 149 12.01 -9.27 15.85
CA ARG A 149 13.26 -8.84 15.22
C ARG A 149 14.28 -9.95 15.01
N GLU A 150 14.19 -11.05 15.75
CA GLU A 150 14.96 -12.26 15.44
C GLU A 150 14.59 -12.84 14.07
N ASN A 151 13.32 -12.71 13.68
CA ASN A 151 12.79 -13.19 12.40
C ASN A 151 12.79 -12.13 11.28
N GLY A 152 12.70 -10.85 11.65
CA GLY A 152 12.66 -9.71 10.73
C GLY A 152 13.38 -8.51 11.31
N PRO A 153 14.71 -8.37 11.12
CA PRO A 153 15.52 -7.35 11.79
C PRO A 153 15.12 -5.92 11.46
N ASP A 154 14.47 -5.71 10.32
CA ASP A 154 14.04 -4.40 9.85
C ASP A 154 12.63 -4.00 10.34
N ILE A 155 12.01 -4.81 11.22
CA ILE A 155 10.69 -4.47 11.80
C ILE A 155 10.84 -3.31 12.76
N ILE A 156 10.13 -2.22 12.48
CA ILE A 156 10.11 -0.98 13.28
C ILE A 156 8.78 -0.73 14.00
N GLY A 157 7.71 -1.42 13.60
CA GLY A 157 6.39 -1.27 14.18
C GLY A 157 5.42 -2.36 13.75
N TRP A 158 4.22 -2.30 14.31
CA TRP A 158 3.09 -3.16 13.97
C TRP A 158 1.85 -2.30 13.76
N LEU A 159 1.22 -2.45 12.59
CA LEU A 159 0.01 -1.70 12.22
C LEU A 159 -1.19 -2.65 12.16
N SER A 160 -2.27 -2.27 12.82
CA SER A 160 -3.50 -3.07 12.82
C SER A 160 -4.76 -2.21 12.74
N LEU A 161 -5.80 -2.78 12.14
CA LEU A 161 -7.16 -2.27 12.16
C LEU A 161 -8.06 -3.38 12.71
N PRO A 162 -8.67 -3.21 13.89
CA PRO A 162 -9.51 -4.21 14.51
C PRO A 162 -10.60 -4.74 13.58
N ASP A 163 -10.95 -6.01 13.74
CA ASP A 163 -12.01 -6.70 12.99
C ASP A 163 -11.78 -6.76 11.47
N THR A 164 -10.52 -6.56 11.03
CA THR A 164 -10.14 -6.63 9.61
C THR A 164 -8.89 -7.48 9.39
N VAL A 165 -8.52 -7.63 8.11
CA VAL A 165 -7.30 -8.34 7.71
C VAL A 165 -6.01 -7.52 7.93
N LEU A 166 -6.11 -6.22 8.22
CA LEU A 166 -4.94 -5.37 8.44
C LEU A 166 -4.35 -5.64 9.82
N ASN A 167 -3.33 -6.48 9.85
CA ASN A 167 -2.59 -6.87 11.06
C ASN A 167 -1.19 -7.32 10.63
N TYR A 168 -0.30 -6.35 10.40
CA TYR A 168 1.00 -6.57 9.75
C TYR A 168 2.15 -5.84 10.43
N PRO A 169 3.37 -6.39 10.34
CA PRO A 169 4.58 -5.66 10.70
C PRO A 169 4.80 -4.49 9.74
N VAL A 170 5.43 -3.44 10.23
CA VAL A 170 5.96 -2.34 9.43
C VAL A 170 7.48 -2.45 9.45
N THR A 171 8.08 -2.53 8.28
CA THR A 171 9.53 -2.62 8.09
C THR A 171 10.11 -1.30 7.57
N GLN A 172 11.43 -1.15 7.60
CA GLN A 172 12.12 -0.03 6.96
C GLN A 172 13.55 -0.45 6.57
N THR A 173 13.96 -0.07 5.35
CA THR A 173 15.36 -0.20 4.89
C THR A 173 15.87 1.16 4.40
N ASP A 174 17.00 1.16 3.72
CA ASP A 174 17.64 2.34 3.11
C ASP A 174 17.02 2.75 1.74
N ASN A 175 15.94 2.11 1.31
CA ASN A 175 15.26 2.40 0.05
C ASN A 175 13.77 2.01 0.09
N ASN A 176 12.97 2.52 -0.88
CA ASN A 176 11.54 2.23 -1.00
C ASN A 176 11.22 1.12 -2.02
N GLU A 177 12.19 0.29 -2.39
CA GLU A 177 12.00 -0.73 -3.43
C GLU A 177 12.05 -2.16 -2.87
N TYR A 178 12.87 -2.40 -1.85
CA TYR A 178 13.16 -3.73 -1.34
C TYR A 178 11.90 -4.46 -0.88
N TYR A 179 11.11 -3.85 0.00
CA TYR A 179 9.90 -4.45 0.56
C TYR A 179 8.67 -4.43 -0.37
N LEU A 180 8.81 -3.92 -1.60
CA LEU A 180 7.80 -4.14 -2.63
C LEU A 180 7.67 -5.62 -3.03
N ASN A 181 8.74 -6.39 -2.87
CA ASN A 181 8.78 -7.79 -3.31
C ASN A 181 9.59 -8.70 -2.37
N HIS A 182 9.70 -8.33 -1.10
CA HIS A 182 10.26 -9.17 -0.04
C HIS A 182 9.35 -9.14 1.19
N LEU A 183 9.18 -10.28 1.83
CA LEU A 183 8.51 -10.39 3.13
C LEU A 183 9.42 -9.80 4.23
N TYR A 184 8.87 -9.71 5.44
CA TYR A 184 9.56 -9.15 6.61
C TYR A 184 10.90 -9.83 6.95
N ASP A 185 11.08 -11.09 6.56
CA ASP A 185 12.29 -11.90 6.76
C ASP A 185 13.30 -11.83 5.60
N GLY A 186 13.01 -11.01 4.59
CA GLY A 186 13.82 -10.87 3.39
C GLY A 186 13.57 -11.94 2.32
N THR A 187 12.62 -12.84 2.50
CA THR A 187 12.22 -13.82 1.48
C THR A 187 11.55 -13.13 0.30
N TYR A 188 12.02 -13.42 -0.93
CA TYR A 188 11.41 -12.87 -2.14
C TYR A 188 9.96 -13.36 -2.31
N ASN A 189 9.02 -12.44 -2.32
CA ASN A 189 7.60 -12.68 -2.55
C ASN A 189 6.92 -11.41 -3.06
N LYS A 190 6.15 -11.51 -4.15
CA LYS A 190 5.48 -10.35 -4.78
C LYS A 190 4.45 -9.64 -3.90
N VAL A 191 3.99 -10.26 -2.82
CA VAL A 191 3.08 -9.65 -1.85
C VAL A 191 3.78 -8.54 -1.07
N GLY A 192 5.10 -8.65 -0.90
CA GLY A 192 5.89 -7.68 -0.18
C GLY A 192 5.54 -7.58 1.30
N CYS A 193 5.95 -6.47 1.92
CA CYS A 193 5.64 -6.10 3.30
C CYS A 193 5.10 -4.67 3.36
N LEU A 194 4.48 -4.28 4.47
CA LEU A 194 4.28 -2.87 4.76
C LEU A 194 5.62 -2.24 5.15
N PHE A 195 5.95 -1.10 4.57
CA PHE A 195 7.23 -0.45 4.87
C PHE A 195 7.11 1.07 4.96
N ALA A 196 7.86 1.64 5.90
CA ALA A 196 7.97 3.08 6.05
C ALA A 196 8.90 3.67 4.99
N ASP A 197 8.65 4.91 4.60
CA ASP A 197 9.53 5.65 3.69
C ASP A 197 10.95 5.71 4.29
N TYR A 198 11.97 5.41 3.48
CA TYR A 198 13.35 5.32 3.95
C TYR A 198 13.91 6.65 4.48
N GLU A 199 13.33 7.79 4.11
CA GLU A 199 13.71 9.11 4.62
C GLU A 199 13.04 9.44 5.95
N ASN A 200 12.02 8.69 6.36
CA ASN A 200 11.42 8.85 7.69
C ASN A 200 12.28 8.27 8.80
N GLN A 201 12.13 8.83 10.00
CA GLN A 201 12.72 8.26 11.19
C GLN A 201 11.98 6.98 11.61
N ALA A 202 12.73 5.92 11.89
CA ALA A 202 12.20 4.61 12.28
C ALA A 202 11.34 4.63 13.58
N ASP A 203 11.39 5.73 14.33
CA ASP A 203 10.68 5.91 15.58
C ASP A 203 9.36 6.71 15.45
N PHE A 204 8.93 6.96 14.22
CA PHE A 204 7.70 7.70 13.91
C PHE A 204 7.70 9.12 14.51
N SER A 205 8.87 9.74 14.65
CA SER A 205 9.02 11.07 15.25
C SER A 205 8.77 12.22 14.27
N ASP A 206 8.72 11.97 12.97
CA ASP A 206 8.50 12.96 11.94
C ASP A 206 7.10 13.58 11.98
N ARG A 207 6.95 14.75 11.33
CA ARG A 207 5.64 15.40 11.15
C ARG A 207 4.69 14.58 10.28
N ASN A 208 5.24 13.89 9.27
CA ASN A 208 4.49 12.96 8.43
C ASN A 208 5.36 11.72 8.23
N THR A 209 4.91 10.59 8.74
CA THR A 209 5.50 9.28 8.44
C THR A 209 4.65 8.58 7.40
N ILE A 210 5.27 8.08 6.34
CA ILE A 210 4.55 7.43 5.24
C ILE A 210 4.81 5.93 5.32
N ILE A 211 3.75 5.14 5.30
CA ILE A 211 3.81 3.69 5.15
C ILE A 211 3.21 3.31 3.80
N TYR A 212 3.94 2.52 3.05
CA TYR A 212 3.53 1.94 1.78
C TYR A 212 3.10 0.49 1.95
N GLY A 213 2.15 0.05 1.16
CA GLY A 213 1.71 -1.33 1.11
C GLY A 213 0.94 -1.64 -0.17
N HIS A 214 1.01 -2.87 -0.63
CA HIS A 214 0.34 -3.30 -1.85
C HIS A 214 -1.19 -3.27 -1.74
N ASN A 215 -1.86 -2.95 -2.85
CA ASN A 215 -3.28 -3.22 -3.07
C ASN A 215 -3.43 -4.62 -3.68
N MET A 216 -3.49 -5.63 -2.82
CA MET A 216 -3.56 -7.02 -3.26
C MET A 216 -4.98 -7.45 -3.63
N ARG A 217 -5.12 -8.26 -4.70
CA ARG A 217 -6.43 -8.72 -5.20
C ARG A 217 -7.15 -9.70 -4.28
N ASP A 218 -6.40 -10.41 -3.44
CA ASP A 218 -6.96 -11.28 -2.42
C ASP A 218 -7.46 -10.53 -1.18
N GLY A 219 -7.36 -9.20 -1.19
CA GLY A 219 -7.79 -8.33 -0.10
C GLY A 219 -6.77 -8.14 1.01
N SER A 220 -5.58 -8.75 0.91
CA SER A 220 -4.49 -8.60 1.88
C SER A 220 -3.75 -7.26 1.76
N MET A 221 -2.81 -7.02 2.67
CA MET A 221 -2.02 -5.78 2.76
C MET A 221 -2.92 -4.54 2.88
N PHE A 222 -2.70 -3.53 2.04
CA PHE A 222 -3.44 -2.27 2.04
C PHE A 222 -4.64 -2.25 1.07
N ALA A 223 -5.11 -3.40 0.60
CA ALA A 223 -6.27 -3.46 -0.29
C ALA A 223 -7.52 -2.80 0.31
N LEU A 224 -7.73 -2.97 1.63
CA LEU A 224 -8.88 -2.40 2.33
C LEU A 224 -8.87 -0.86 2.39
N LEU A 225 -7.71 -0.20 2.24
CA LEU A 225 -7.65 1.27 2.30
C LEU A 225 -8.52 1.93 1.22
N ASN A 226 -8.70 1.30 0.06
CA ASN A 226 -9.55 1.82 -1.00
C ASN A 226 -11.04 1.89 -0.60
N ARG A 227 -11.46 1.25 0.51
CA ARG A 227 -12.84 1.33 1.01
C ARG A 227 -13.10 2.61 1.81
N TYR A 228 -12.07 3.35 2.17
CA TYR A 228 -12.20 4.64 2.86
C TYR A 228 -12.66 5.79 1.93
N ASP A 229 -12.99 5.50 0.68
CA ASP A 229 -13.78 6.41 -0.19
C ASP A 229 -15.28 6.41 0.18
N GLU A 230 -15.73 5.43 0.99
CA GLU A 230 -17.11 5.30 1.46
C GLU A 230 -17.23 5.79 2.91
N GLN A 231 -18.10 6.79 3.17
CA GLN A 231 -18.34 7.34 4.50
C GLN A 231 -18.74 6.26 5.51
N SER A 232 -19.58 5.32 5.13
CA SER A 232 -20.05 4.23 6.00
C SER A 232 -18.89 3.33 6.47
N TYR A 233 -17.89 3.08 5.61
CA TYR A 233 -16.71 2.32 5.99
C TYR A 233 -15.83 3.12 6.95
N PHE A 234 -15.59 4.40 6.64
CA PHE A 234 -14.87 5.31 7.54
C PHE A 234 -15.54 5.38 8.92
N ASP A 235 -16.87 5.54 8.98
CA ASP A 235 -17.60 5.64 10.23
C ASP A 235 -17.49 4.41 11.13
N ALA A 236 -17.36 3.22 10.51
CA ALA A 236 -17.13 1.97 11.22
C ALA A 236 -15.66 1.76 11.64
N HIS A 237 -14.69 2.44 10.99
CA HIS A 237 -13.26 2.19 11.14
C HIS A 237 -12.47 3.50 11.27
N ARG A 238 -12.83 4.36 12.22
CA ARG A 238 -12.24 5.71 12.38
C ARG A 238 -10.83 5.73 12.92
N GLN A 239 -10.36 4.61 13.48
CA GLN A 239 -9.09 4.49 14.18
C GLN A 239 -8.34 3.24 13.75
N MET A 240 -7.01 3.36 13.66
CA MET A 240 -6.09 2.23 13.51
C MET A 240 -5.08 2.26 14.65
N TYR A 241 -4.41 1.15 14.90
CA TYR A 241 -3.44 1.03 15.98
C TYR A 241 -2.04 0.82 15.41
N LEU A 242 -1.09 1.63 15.90
CA LEU A 242 0.32 1.51 15.61
C LEU A 242 1.06 1.22 16.93
N VAL A 243 1.67 0.05 17.03
CA VAL A 243 2.55 -0.30 18.16
C VAL A 243 3.99 -0.26 17.69
N THR A 244 4.86 0.33 18.52
CA THR A 244 6.30 0.46 18.26
C THR A 244 7.08 0.03 19.50
N PRO A 245 8.38 -0.24 19.40
CA PRO A 245 9.21 -0.51 20.57
C PRO A 245 9.24 0.63 21.60
N LYS A 246 8.79 1.84 21.24
CA LYS A 246 8.77 3.03 22.11
C LYS A 246 7.38 3.34 22.69
N GLY A 247 6.37 2.52 22.38
CA GLY A 247 5.00 2.67 22.86
C GLY A 247 3.96 2.57 21.74
N GLY A 248 2.72 2.65 22.14
CA GLY A 248 1.59 2.52 21.26
C GLY A 248 0.95 3.85 20.88
N TYR A 249 0.30 3.85 19.72
CA TYR A 249 -0.41 5.01 19.17
C TYR A 249 -1.76 4.59 18.60
N VAL A 250 -2.74 5.46 18.78
CA VAL A 250 -3.97 5.46 17.99
C VAL A 250 -3.77 6.41 16.81
N MET A 251 -4.04 5.94 15.63
CA MET A 251 -4.12 6.74 14.42
C MET A 251 -5.58 7.16 14.22
N GLU A 252 -5.92 8.41 14.57
CA GLU A 252 -7.25 9.00 14.35
C GLU A 252 -7.35 9.53 12.92
N ILE A 253 -8.15 8.88 12.09
CA ILE A 253 -8.23 9.18 10.65
C ILE A 253 -8.96 10.50 10.43
N PHE A 254 -8.30 11.46 9.74
CA PHE A 254 -8.86 12.76 9.41
C PHE A 254 -9.08 13.00 7.92
N ALA A 255 -8.44 12.21 7.04
CA ALA A 255 -8.59 12.33 5.59
C ALA A 255 -8.34 11.01 4.88
N ALA A 256 -9.10 10.76 3.80
CA ALA A 256 -8.89 9.66 2.88
C ALA A 256 -9.24 10.12 1.46
N PHE A 257 -8.33 9.94 0.49
CA PHE A 257 -8.52 10.43 -0.88
C PHE A 257 -7.58 9.75 -1.89
N ALA A 258 -7.94 9.85 -3.17
CA ALA A 258 -7.08 9.45 -4.27
C ALA A 258 -6.15 10.59 -4.71
N ALA A 259 -4.89 10.27 -5.03
CA ALA A 259 -3.89 11.19 -5.56
C ALA A 259 -3.13 10.56 -6.74
N LYS A 260 -2.53 11.40 -7.56
CA LYS A 260 -1.68 10.96 -8.67
C LYS A 260 -0.21 10.97 -8.26
N PRO A 261 0.59 9.98 -8.68
CA PRO A 261 2.03 9.95 -8.38
C PRO A 261 2.79 11.20 -8.82
N GLU A 262 2.32 11.87 -9.89
CA GLU A 262 2.91 13.09 -10.43
C GLU A 262 2.76 14.30 -9.51
N GLU A 263 1.90 14.23 -8.50
CA GLU A 263 1.78 15.26 -7.45
C GLU A 263 2.94 15.22 -6.46
N SER A 264 3.77 14.17 -6.49
CA SER A 264 5.00 14.08 -5.68
C SER A 264 5.92 15.27 -6.00
N GLY A 265 6.41 15.93 -4.93
CA GLY A 265 7.27 17.12 -5.04
C GLY A 265 6.52 18.46 -5.18
N SER A 266 5.18 18.48 -5.23
CA SER A 266 4.42 19.74 -5.10
C SER A 266 4.35 20.20 -3.64
N GLU A 267 4.07 21.49 -3.40
CA GLU A 267 3.91 22.03 -2.04
C GLU A 267 2.72 21.43 -1.27
N THR A 268 1.77 20.84 -2.00
CA THR A 268 0.60 20.13 -1.45
C THR A 268 0.67 18.63 -1.70
N SER A 269 1.87 18.10 -1.93
CA SER A 269 2.09 16.67 -2.08
C SER A 269 1.69 15.91 -0.80
N PRO A 270 0.88 14.86 -0.88
CA PRO A 270 0.59 14.05 0.30
C PRO A 270 1.82 13.24 0.79
N TRP A 271 2.87 13.13 -0.05
CA TRP A 271 4.14 12.47 0.30
C TRP A 271 5.21 13.46 0.76
N GLN A 272 4.83 14.66 1.20
CA GLN A 272 5.77 15.65 1.74
C GLN A 272 6.26 15.24 3.13
N LEU A 273 7.57 15.33 3.37
CA LEU A 273 8.21 14.92 4.63
C LEU A 273 8.71 16.11 5.46
N SER A 274 8.86 17.29 4.84
CA SER A 274 9.42 18.46 5.52
C SER A 274 8.72 19.75 5.09
N TRP A 275 8.68 20.72 6.00
CA TRP A 275 8.08 22.04 5.81
C TRP A 275 9.02 23.10 6.35
N LYS A 276 9.01 24.29 5.75
CA LYS A 276 9.86 25.40 6.16
C LYS A 276 9.54 25.95 7.55
N ASP A 277 8.26 25.89 7.96
CA ASP A 277 7.75 26.39 9.23
C ASP A 277 6.39 25.75 9.56
N ASP A 278 5.86 26.06 10.76
CA ASP A 278 4.55 25.57 11.24
C ASP A 278 3.37 26.06 10.39
N GLY A 279 3.50 27.27 9.81
CA GLY A 279 2.46 27.82 8.93
C GLY A 279 2.33 27.02 7.64
N ALA A 280 3.46 26.63 7.03
CA ALA A 280 3.48 25.78 5.84
C ALA A 280 2.91 24.39 6.14
N TYR A 281 3.24 23.82 7.31
CA TYR A 281 2.67 22.54 7.74
C TYR A 281 1.16 22.64 7.98
N THR A 282 0.67 23.69 8.64
CA THR A 282 -0.75 23.95 8.84
C THR A 282 -1.52 24.07 7.52
N THR A 283 -0.93 24.78 6.55
CA THR A 283 -1.51 24.93 5.21
C THR A 283 -1.62 23.55 4.52
N TRP A 284 -0.58 22.72 4.63
CA TRP A 284 -0.58 21.38 4.09
C TRP A 284 -1.64 20.50 4.76
N LEU A 285 -1.75 20.50 6.11
CA LEU A 285 -2.79 19.76 6.84
C LEU A 285 -4.20 20.13 6.38
N THR A 286 -4.44 21.44 6.20
CA THR A 286 -5.71 21.94 5.68
C THR A 286 -6.00 21.40 4.27
N ALA A 287 -5.02 21.50 3.38
CA ALA A 287 -5.14 20.99 2.02
C ALA A 287 -5.41 19.47 1.98
N MET A 288 -4.79 18.67 2.86
CA MET A 288 -5.04 17.23 2.94
C MET A 288 -6.47 16.96 3.42
N LYS A 289 -6.94 17.69 4.43
CA LYS A 289 -8.31 17.53 4.94
C LYS A 289 -9.37 17.93 3.90
N GLU A 290 -9.17 19.01 3.17
CA GLU A 290 -10.05 19.47 2.08
C GLU A 290 -10.18 18.49 0.91
N ARG A 291 -9.16 17.66 0.68
CA ARG A 291 -9.15 16.62 -0.37
C ARG A 291 -9.91 15.37 0.03
N SER A 292 -10.25 15.21 1.31
CA SER A 292 -10.86 13.97 1.80
C SER A 292 -12.19 13.66 1.11
N ALA A 293 -12.37 12.41 0.72
CA ALA A 293 -13.62 11.88 0.20
C ALA A 293 -14.67 11.64 1.31
N VAL A 294 -14.22 11.63 2.57
CA VAL A 294 -15.06 11.39 3.74
C VAL A 294 -14.98 12.57 4.72
N GLU A 295 -16.04 12.77 5.47
CA GLU A 295 -16.11 13.76 6.52
C GLU A 295 -15.56 13.19 7.84
N SER A 296 -14.66 13.93 8.49
CA SER A 296 -14.07 13.58 9.78
C SER A 296 -14.12 14.78 10.73
N ASP A 297 -14.48 14.53 11.98
CA ASP A 297 -14.48 15.50 13.08
C ASP A 297 -13.11 15.66 13.75
N VAL A 298 -12.12 14.85 13.37
CA VAL A 298 -10.74 14.93 13.90
C VAL A 298 -10.12 16.27 13.55
N THR A 299 -9.63 16.96 14.57
CA THR A 299 -8.89 18.22 14.43
C THR A 299 -7.39 17.94 14.48
N VAL A 300 -6.68 18.46 13.47
CA VAL A 300 -5.21 18.37 13.37
C VAL A 300 -4.59 19.76 13.42
N THR A 301 -3.45 19.87 14.08
CA THR A 301 -2.71 21.11 14.30
C THR A 301 -1.24 20.94 13.93
N CYS A 302 -0.48 22.00 13.90
CA CYS A 302 0.97 21.96 13.60
C CYS A 302 1.81 21.23 14.65
N SER A 303 1.26 20.94 15.83
CA SER A 303 1.94 20.14 16.87
C SER A 303 1.70 18.64 16.72
N ASP A 304 0.72 18.24 15.90
CA ASP A 304 0.37 16.84 15.71
C ASP A 304 1.30 16.16 14.70
N LYS A 305 1.52 14.85 14.89
CA LYS A 305 2.19 13.99 13.93
C LYS A 305 1.15 13.25 13.11
N VAL A 306 1.43 13.09 11.84
CA VAL A 306 0.58 12.40 10.88
C VAL A 306 1.21 11.08 10.45
N LEU A 307 0.38 10.07 10.35
CA LEU A 307 0.69 8.83 9.66
C LEU A 307 -0.09 8.81 8.33
N THR A 308 0.63 8.65 7.24
CA THR A 308 0.07 8.53 5.88
C THR A 308 0.24 7.11 5.39
N LEU A 309 -0.86 6.41 5.16
CA LEU A 309 -0.87 5.10 4.54
C LEU A 309 -1.12 5.25 3.04
N SER A 310 -0.28 4.67 2.20
CA SER A 310 -0.30 4.83 0.74
C SER A 310 -0.33 3.50 0.01
N THR A 311 -1.35 3.31 -0.84
CA THR A 311 -1.49 2.12 -1.70
C THR A 311 -1.89 2.50 -3.12
N CYS A 312 -1.87 1.56 -4.07
CA CYS A 312 -2.40 1.80 -5.40
C CYS A 312 -3.93 1.83 -5.41
N THR A 313 -4.50 2.71 -6.25
CA THR A 313 -5.92 2.61 -6.61
C THR A 313 -6.19 1.34 -7.42
N PRO A 314 -7.44 0.84 -7.48
CA PRO A 314 -7.80 -0.22 -8.40
C PRO A 314 -7.38 0.15 -9.84
N GLY A 315 -6.65 -0.76 -10.51
CA GLY A 315 -6.07 -0.49 -11.83
C GLY A 315 -4.69 0.16 -11.84
N GLY A 316 -4.14 0.55 -10.67
CA GLY A 316 -2.73 0.93 -10.49
C GLY A 316 -2.32 2.30 -11.03
N THR A 317 -3.25 3.12 -11.54
CA THR A 317 -2.96 4.43 -12.16
C THR A 317 -2.81 5.57 -11.17
N GLY A 318 -3.32 5.41 -9.96
CA GLY A 318 -3.27 6.38 -8.87
C GLY A 318 -2.80 5.76 -7.56
N ARG A 319 -2.80 6.57 -6.51
CA ARG A 319 -2.60 6.14 -5.13
C ARG A 319 -3.84 6.49 -4.32
N PHE A 320 -4.22 5.61 -3.41
CA PHE A 320 -5.20 5.92 -2.39
C PHE A 320 -4.46 6.13 -1.07
N LEU A 321 -4.79 7.20 -0.39
CA LEU A 321 -4.15 7.59 0.86
C LEU A 321 -5.18 7.66 1.97
N VAL A 322 -4.78 7.15 3.14
CA VAL A 322 -5.51 7.32 4.40
C VAL A 322 -4.57 8.01 5.38
N MET A 323 -4.98 9.15 5.91
CA MET A 323 -4.16 9.99 6.78
C MET A 323 -4.80 10.12 8.14
N GLY A 324 -4.02 9.91 9.18
CA GLY A 324 -4.47 10.04 10.56
C GLY A 324 -3.47 10.75 11.45
N LYS A 325 -3.99 11.39 12.49
CA LYS A 325 -3.21 11.96 13.59
C LYS A 325 -2.76 10.83 14.50
N LEU A 326 -1.46 10.79 14.86
CA LEU A 326 -0.95 9.86 15.86
C LEU A 326 -1.15 10.42 17.26
N VAL A 327 -1.95 9.75 18.05
CA VAL A 327 -2.18 10.03 19.47
C VAL A 327 -1.47 8.94 20.28
N LYS A 328 -0.51 9.34 21.11
CA LYS A 328 0.20 8.39 21.98
C LYS A 328 -0.75 7.89 23.06
N VAL A 329 -0.75 6.58 23.29
CA VAL A 329 -1.48 5.95 24.38
C VAL A 329 -0.49 5.69 25.51
N ASP A 330 -0.74 6.30 26.66
CA ASP A 330 0.03 6.09 27.87
C ASP A 330 -0.49 4.81 28.58
N ASN A 331 -0.17 3.65 27.99
CA ASN A 331 -0.35 2.39 28.70
C ASN A 331 0.94 2.12 29.50
N GLU A 332 0.83 1.96 30.80
CA GLU A 332 1.87 1.29 31.59
C GLU A 332 1.97 -0.16 31.05
N ILE A 333 3.05 -0.44 30.32
CA ILE A 333 3.41 -1.77 29.82
C ILE A 333 3.97 -2.58 30.98
#